data_00439b34c47cbe136f1bff1dc8cdbf60
#
_entry.id   00439b34c47cbe136f1bff1dc8cdbf60
#
_cell.length_a   1.000
_cell.length_b   1.000
_cell.length_c   1.000
_cell.angle_alpha   90.00
_cell.angle_beta   90.00
_cell.angle_gamma   90.00
#
_symmetry.space_group_name_H-M   'P 1'
#
loop_
_entity.id
_entity.type
_entity.pdbx_description
1 polymer ?
#
loop_
_entity_poly.entity_id
_entity_poly.type
_entity_poly.pdbx_seq_one_letter_code
_entity_poly.pdbx_strand_id
1 'polypeptide(L)'
;MNAYELAYEYVQHTNRCIFLTGKAGTGKTTFLRRLKQECPKQMAVVAPTGVAAINAEGVTIHSLFQLPPQLFLPTDEARRQLFAEMQMRANKQRVLRNLELLVIDEVSMVRSDLLDTLMRSCDTSNIVQRSHLAGYNCL
;
A
#
# COMPACT_ATOMS: atom_id res chain seq x y z
N MET A 1 5.78 19.30 -18.26
CA MET A 1 5.48 18.08 -17.48
C MET A 1 4.40 18.42 -16.47
N ASN A 2 3.28 17.75 -16.53
CA ASN A 2 2.22 17.95 -15.53
C ASN A 2 2.50 17.12 -14.28
N ALA A 3 1.75 17.35 -13.18
CA ALA A 3 1.98 16.67 -11.90
C ALA A 3 1.84 15.13 -11.99
N TYR A 4 0.97 14.65 -12.89
CA TYR A 4 0.77 13.20 -13.08
C TYR A 4 1.92 12.55 -13.86
N GLU A 5 2.44 13.24 -14.87
CA GLU A 5 3.62 12.78 -15.60
C GLU A 5 4.83 12.70 -14.66
N LEU A 6 5.01 13.73 -13.84
CA LEU A 6 6.06 13.73 -12.83
C LEU A 6 5.90 12.60 -11.83
N ALA A 7 4.69 12.38 -11.31
CA ALA A 7 4.41 11.28 -10.37
C ALA A 7 4.68 9.92 -11.03
N TYR A 8 4.33 9.75 -12.29
CA TYR A 8 4.57 8.53 -13.04
C TYR A 8 6.07 8.23 -13.21
N GLU A 9 6.85 9.25 -13.60
CA GLU A 9 8.32 9.14 -13.68
C GLU A 9 8.95 8.78 -12.33
N TYR A 10 8.49 9.39 -11.24
CA TYR A 10 8.95 9.04 -9.89
C TYR A 10 8.63 7.59 -9.52
N VAL A 11 7.43 7.11 -9.86
CA VAL A 11 7.05 5.72 -9.61
C VAL A 11 7.93 4.76 -10.40
N GLN A 12 8.20 5.05 -11.66
CA GLN A 12 8.98 4.15 -12.51
C GLN A 12 10.47 4.13 -12.16
N HIS A 13 11.06 5.30 -11.93
CA HIS A 13 12.50 5.45 -11.88
C HIS A 13 13.09 5.67 -10.50
N THR A 14 12.26 5.77 -9.48
CA THR A 14 12.74 5.97 -8.11
C THR A 14 12.12 4.98 -7.13
N ASN A 15 12.72 4.95 -5.96
CA ASN A 15 12.29 4.16 -4.81
C ASN A 15 11.67 5.06 -3.72
N ARG A 16 11.18 6.22 -4.10
CA ARG A 16 10.65 7.19 -3.15
C ARG A 16 9.18 6.96 -2.86
N CYS A 17 8.82 7.20 -1.62
CA CYS A 17 7.42 7.29 -1.23
C CYS A 17 6.79 8.54 -1.88
N ILE A 18 5.63 8.37 -2.51
CA ILE A 18 4.91 9.43 -3.19
C ILE A 18 3.55 9.60 -2.53
N PHE A 19 3.23 10.82 -2.15
CA PHE A 19 1.91 11.20 -1.70
C PHE A 19 1.23 12.05 -2.76
N LEU A 20 0.22 11.47 -3.43
CA LEU A 20 -0.55 12.14 -4.45
C LEU A 20 -1.86 12.66 -3.85
N THR A 21 -2.04 13.95 -3.85
CA THR A 21 -3.24 14.61 -3.33
C THR A 21 -3.91 15.47 -4.40
N GLY A 22 -5.20 15.72 -4.25
CA GLY A 22 -5.96 16.55 -5.17
C GLY A 22 -7.46 16.47 -4.88
N LYS A 23 -8.19 17.50 -5.29
CA LYS A 23 -9.66 17.56 -5.15
C LYS A 23 -10.34 16.40 -5.90
N ALA A 24 -11.59 16.13 -5.57
CA ALA A 24 -12.41 15.20 -6.34
C ALA A 24 -12.46 15.62 -7.83
N GLY A 25 -12.42 14.66 -8.73
CA GLY A 25 -12.47 14.93 -10.17
C GLY A 25 -11.14 15.37 -10.81
N THR A 26 -10.04 15.44 -10.07
CA THR A 26 -8.73 15.83 -10.63
C THR A 26 -8.02 14.74 -11.42
N GLY A 27 -8.61 13.56 -11.56
CA GLY A 27 -8.05 12.48 -12.36
C GLY A 27 -7.20 11.45 -11.60
N LYS A 28 -7.24 11.42 -10.26
CA LYS A 28 -6.53 10.42 -9.45
C LYS A 28 -6.84 8.99 -9.86
N THR A 29 -8.11 8.66 -10.04
CA THR A 29 -8.57 7.33 -10.49
C THR A 29 -8.06 7.00 -11.89
N THR A 30 -8.04 7.99 -12.78
CA THR A 30 -7.49 7.84 -14.14
C THR A 30 -5.99 7.56 -14.08
N PHE A 31 -5.27 8.27 -13.21
CA PHE A 31 -3.85 8.03 -12.98
C PHE A 31 -3.59 6.61 -12.44
N LEU A 32 -4.36 6.16 -11.46
CA LEU A 32 -4.24 4.81 -10.92
C LEU A 32 -4.50 3.74 -12.00
N ARG A 33 -5.50 3.95 -12.85
CA ARG A 33 -5.80 3.06 -13.97
C ARG A 33 -4.64 2.98 -14.97
N ARG A 34 -4.09 4.14 -15.33
CA ARG A 34 -2.92 4.22 -16.20
C ARG A 34 -1.72 3.52 -15.57
N LEU A 35 -1.48 3.75 -14.29
CA LEU A 35 -0.39 3.11 -13.56
C LEU A 35 -0.50 1.58 -13.61
N LYS A 36 -1.70 1.04 -13.44
CA LYS A 36 -1.94 -0.41 -13.54
C LYS A 36 -1.67 -0.99 -14.94
N GLN A 37 -1.94 -0.21 -15.98
CA GLN A 37 -1.80 -0.66 -17.35
C GLN A 37 -0.37 -0.56 -17.88
N GLU A 38 0.35 0.47 -17.48
CA GLU A 38 1.63 0.85 -18.08
C GLU A 38 2.85 0.59 -17.17
N CYS A 39 2.65 0.48 -15.86
CA CYS A 39 3.77 0.30 -14.93
C CYS A 39 4.32 -1.14 -14.99
N PRO A 40 5.61 -1.33 -15.27
CA PRO A 40 6.20 -2.66 -15.37
C PRO A 40 6.46 -3.32 -14.00
N LYS A 41 6.33 -2.58 -12.91
CA LYS A 41 6.59 -3.07 -11.54
C LYS A 41 5.49 -4.03 -11.08
N GLN A 42 5.89 -5.04 -10.31
CA GLN A 42 4.94 -5.90 -9.60
C GLN A 42 4.19 -5.07 -8.55
N MET A 43 2.94 -4.79 -8.84
CA MET A 43 2.15 -3.82 -8.08
C MET A 43 0.98 -4.50 -7.36
N ALA A 44 0.72 -4.04 -6.14
CA ALA A 44 -0.52 -4.30 -5.43
C ALA A 44 -1.23 -2.98 -5.11
N VAL A 45 -2.55 -2.97 -5.29
CA VAL A 45 -3.41 -1.85 -4.90
C VAL A 45 -4.25 -2.27 -3.71
N VAL A 46 -4.18 -1.51 -2.64
CA VAL A 46 -4.93 -1.77 -1.42
C VAL A 46 -5.74 -0.54 -0.99
N ALA A 47 -6.77 -0.79 -0.22
CA ALA A 47 -7.60 0.25 0.37
C ALA A 47 -8.04 -0.15 1.79
N PRO A 48 -8.41 0.82 2.64
CA PRO A 48 -8.80 0.55 4.02
C PRO A 48 -10.14 -0.16 4.16
N THR A 49 -11.04 -0.01 3.18
CA THR A 49 -12.39 -0.60 3.22
C THR A 49 -12.66 -1.47 2.00
N GLY A 50 -13.62 -2.39 2.12
CA GLY A 50 -14.03 -3.25 1.00
C GLY A 50 -14.59 -2.45 -0.18
N VAL A 51 -15.39 -1.42 0.09
CA VAL A 51 -15.94 -0.56 -0.98
C VAL A 51 -14.84 0.20 -1.71
N ALA A 52 -13.92 0.80 -0.98
CA ALA A 52 -12.79 1.50 -1.59
C ALA A 52 -11.88 0.52 -2.38
N ALA A 53 -11.66 -0.68 -1.87
CA ALA A 53 -10.89 -1.71 -2.56
C ALA A 53 -11.53 -2.13 -3.90
N ILE A 54 -12.85 -2.29 -3.93
CA ILE A 54 -13.59 -2.61 -5.16
C ILE A 54 -13.46 -1.45 -6.16
N ASN A 55 -13.64 -0.21 -5.71
CA ASN A 55 -13.54 0.98 -6.56
C ASN A 55 -12.13 1.16 -7.15
N ALA A 56 -11.11 0.82 -6.36
CA ALA A 56 -9.71 0.84 -6.80
C ALA A 56 -9.30 -0.41 -7.58
N GLU A 57 -10.21 -1.36 -7.77
CA GLU A 57 -9.91 -2.69 -8.36
C GLU A 57 -8.73 -3.37 -7.66
N GLY A 58 -8.71 -3.29 -6.35
CA GLY A 58 -7.68 -3.84 -5.48
C GLY A 58 -8.27 -4.74 -4.40
N VAL A 59 -7.53 -4.90 -3.32
CA VAL A 59 -7.96 -5.67 -2.14
C VAL A 59 -7.85 -4.81 -0.88
N THR A 60 -8.45 -5.26 0.22
CA THR A 60 -8.27 -4.53 1.47
C THR A 60 -6.86 -4.74 2.04
N ILE A 61 -6.37 -3.74 2.78
CA ILE A 61 -5.10 -3.83 3.51
C ILE A 61 -5.07 -5.08 4.39
N HIS A 62 -6.13 -5.31 5.17
CA HIS A 62 -6.23 -6.47 6.05
C HIS A 62 -6.17 -7.80 5.29
N SER A 63 -6.77 -7.87 4.11
CA SER A 63 -6.73 -9.08 3.28
C SER A 63 -5.35 -9.36 2.70
N LEU A 64 -4.68 -8.33 2.17
CA LEU A 64 -3.35 -8.51 1.57
C LEU A 64 -2.31 -8.93 2.61
N PHE A 65 -2.28 -8.24 3.74
CA PHE A 65 -1.30 -8.46 4.81
C PHE A 65 -1.75 -9.50 5.84
N GLN A 66 -2.96 -10.05 5.70
CA GLN A 66 -3.58 -10.99 6.64
C GLN A 66 -3.60 -10.47 8.09
N LEU A 67 -3.85 -9.18 8.24
CA LEU A 67 -3.92 -8.53 9.54
C LEU A 67 -5.27 -8.80 10.21
N PRO A 68 -5.29 -9.07 11.51
CA PRO A 68 -6.54 -9.15 12.25
C PRO A 68 -7.20 -7.76 12.37
N PRO A 69 -8.53 -7.70 12.43
CA PRO A 69 -9.28 -6.44 12.55
C PRO A 69 -9.25 -5.89 13.99
N GLN A 70 -8.07 -5.59 14.52
CA GLN A 70 -7.87 -5.11 15.88
C GLN A 70 -6.99 -3.85 15.91
N LEU A 71 -6.94 -3.21 17.06
CA LEU A 71 -6.01 -2.12 17.35
C LEU A 71 -4.57 -2.64 17.43
N PHE A 72 -3.65 -1.93 16.77
CA PHE A 72 -2.24 -2.24 16.81
C PHE A 72 -1.55 -1.33 17.82
N LEU A 73 -1.15 -1.87 18.96
CA LEU A 73 -0.41 -1.11 19.96
C LEU A 73 1.06 -0.96 19.53
N PRO A 74 1.67 0.21 19.72
CA PRO A 74 3.05 0.48 19.30
C PRO A 74 4.09 -0.09 20.28
N THR A 75 3.80 -1.21 20.91
CA THR A 75 4.70 -1.89 21.85
C THR A 75 5.38 -3.07 21.17
N ASP A 76 6.62 -3.37 21.59
CA ASP A 76 7.38 -4.50 21.03
C ASP A 76 6.73 -5.84 21.35
N GLU A 77 6.04 -5.94 22.49
CA GLU A 77 5.33 -7.14 22.90
C GLU A 77 4.08 -7.39 22.04
N ALA A 78 3.24 -6.37 21.85
CA ALA A 78 2.08 -6.44 20.98
C ALA A 78 2.48 -6.77 19.52
N ARG A 79 3.60 -6.22 19.07
CA ARG A 79 4.16 -6.52 17.77
C ARG A 79 4.60 -7.97 17.63
N ARG A 80 5.35 -8.50 18.59
CA ARG A 80 5.76 -9.92 18.58
C ARG A 80 4.56 -10.85 18.58
N GLN A 81 3.54 -10.53 19.36
CA GLN A 81 2.30 -11.28 19.39
C GLN A 81 1.56 -11.23 18.06
N LEU A 82 1.45 -10.05 17.45
CA LEU A 82 0.85 -9.89 16.12
C LEU A 82 1.58 -10.72 15.06
N PHE A 83 2.90 -10.68 15.03
CA PHE A 83 3.68 -11.48 14.07
C PHE A 83 3.57 -12.98 14.32
N ALA A 84 3.45 -13.41 15.57
CA ALA A 84 3.21 -14.81 15.93
C ALA A 84 1.82 -15.28 15.47
N GLU A 85 0.81 -14.41 15.53
CA GLU A 85 -0.56 -14.69 15.07
C GLU A 85 -0.71 -14.61 13.54
N MET A 86 0.16 -13.85 12.87
CA MET A 86 0.18 -13.74 11.42
C MET A 86 0.71 -15.03 10.77
N GLN A 87 -0.12 -16.06 10.76
CA GLN A 87 0.17 -17.27 9.97
C GLN A 87 -0.04 -16.97 8.47
N MET A 88 0.88 -16.26 7.89
CA MET A 88 0.81 -15.91 6.48
C MET A 88 0.99 -17.17 5.62
N ARG A 89 -0.01 -17.48 4.80
CA ARG A 89 0.10 -18.57 3.84
C ARG A 89 1.28 -18.34 2.90
N ALA A 90 2.02 -19.39 2.57
CA ALA A 90 3.21 -19.32 1.73
C ALA A 90 3.01 -18.54 0.41
N ASN A 91 1.83 -18.67 -0.21
CA ASN A 91 1.49 -17.92 -1.42
C ASN A 91 1.43 -16.40 -1.19
N LYS A 92 0.89 -15.96 -0.06
CA LYS A 92 0.82 -14.54 0.29
C LYS A 92 2.21 -13.96 0.59
N GLN A 93 3.03 -14.70 1.31
CA GLN A 93 4.44 -14.31 1.54
C GLN A 93 5.19 -14.14 0.22
N ARG A 94 4.96 -15.02 -0.75
CA ARG A 94 5.58 -14.95 -2.07
C ARG A 94 5.15 -13.69 -2.82
N VAL A 95 3.86 -13.36 -2.80
CA VAL A 95 3.33 -12.13 -3.41
C VAL A 95 3.99 -10.90 -2.79
N LEU A 96 4.06 -10.83 -1.46
CA LEU A 96 4.66 -9.69 -0.77
C LEU A 96 6.17 -9.57 -1.01
N ARG A 97 6.89 -10.69 -1.11
CA ARG A 97 8.34 -10.68 -1.42
C ARG A 97 8.65 -10.17 -2.82
N ASN A 98 7.76 -10.39 -3.77
CA ASN A 98 7.92 -9.96 -5.16
C ASN A 98 7.33 -8.56 -5.41
N LEU A 99 6.69 -7.97 -4.43
CA LEU A 99 6.06 -6.67 -4.55
C LEU A 99 7.10 -5.57 -4.69
N GLU A 100 6.98 -4.78 -5.76
CA GLU A 100 7.86 -3.64 -6.05
C GLU A 100 7.17 -2.29 -5.83
N LEU A 101 5.84 -2.28 -5.88
CA LEU A 101 5.04 -1.08 -5.69
C LEU A 101 3.77 -1.41 -4.90
N LEU A 102 3.60 -0.78 -3.77
CA LEU A 102 2.35 -0.79 -3.01
C LEU A 102 1.64 0.55 -3.18
N VAL A 103 0.43 0.49 -3.71
CA VAL A 103 -0.45 1.66 -3.81
C VAL A 103 -1.54 1.56 -2.75
N ILE A 104 -1.67 2.60 -1.94
CA ILE A 104 -2.73 2.70 -0.94
C ILE A 104 -3.71 3.77 -1.40
N ASP A 105 -4.90 3.36 -1.82
CA ASP A 105 -5.99 4.28 -2.14
C ASP A 105 -6.76 4.67 -0.87
N GLU A 106 -7.35 5.85 -0.86
CA GLU A 106 -8.09 6.40 0.29
C GLU A 106 -7.26 6.41 1.60
N VAL A 107 -5.99 6.80 1.52
CA VAL A 107 -5.06 6.77 2.65
C VAL A 107 -5.50 7.63 3.84
N SER A 108 -6.34 8.64 3.62
CA SER A 108 -6.93 9.46 4.68
C SER A 108 -7.81 8.66 5.66
N MET A 109 -8.35 7.53 5.21
CA MET A 109 -9.13 6.62 6.04
C MET A 109 -8.28 5.56 6.76
N VAL A 110 -6.99 5.51 6.47
CA VAL A 110 -6.06 4.56 7.10
C VAL A 110 -5.63 5.12 8.45
N ARG A 111 -5.84 4.35 9.49
CA ARG A 111 -5.41 4.71 10.85
C ARG A 111 -3.89 4.70 10.94
N SER A 112 -3.34 5.59 11.74
CA SER A 112 -1.89 5.71 11.92
C SER A 112 -1.23 4.44 12.47
N ASP A 113 -1.91 3.74 13.40
CA ASP A 113 -1.43 2.48 13.95
C ASP A 113 -1.35 1.38 12.88
N LEU A 114 -2.32 1.32 11.98
CA LEU A 114 -2.33 0.40 10.86
C LEU A 114 -1.19 0.72 9.88
N LEU A 115 -1.03 1.98 9.53
CA LEU A 115 0.04 2.41 8.61
C LEU A 115 1.43 2.12 9.19
N ASP A 116 1.64 2.41 10.47
CA ASP A 116 2.90 2.09 11.17
C ASP A 116 3.18 0.58 11.18
N THR A 117 2.15 -0.23 11.40
CA THR A 117 2.25 -1.70 11.33
C THR A 117 2.64 -2.18 9.93
N LEU A 118 2.04 -1.61 8.88
CA LEU A 118 2.38 -1.93 7.49
C LEU A 118 3.84 -1.60 7.18
N MET A 119 4.28 -0.40 7.55
CA MET A 119 5.66 0.04 7.31
C MET A 119 6.66 -0.91 7.97
N ARG A 120 6.41 -1.28 9.21
CA ARG A 120 7.27 -2.20 9.98
C ARG A 120 7.20 -3.64 9.49
N SER A 121 6.04 -4.10 9.04
CA SER A 121 5.89 -5.43 8.42
C SER A 121 6.69 -5.55 7.13
N CYS A 122 6.73 -4.47 6.37
CA CYS A 122 7.57 -4.37 5.19
C CYS A 122 9.07 -4.43 5.55
N ASP A 123 9.51 -3.74 6.61
CA ASP A 123 10.91 -3.75 7.07
C ASP A 123 11.41 -5.16 7.47
N THR A 124 10.57 -5.93 8.16
CA THR A 124 10.93 -7.26 8.67
C THR A 124 11.04 -8.33 7.57
N SER A 125 10.39 -8.11 6.44
CA SER A 125 10.37 -9.08 5.32
C SER A 125 11.37 -8.79 4.20
N ASN A 126 12.33 -7.88 4.38
CA ASN A 126 13.21 -7.34 3.32
C ASN A 126 12.45 -6.72 2.13
N ILE A 127 11.15 -6.45 2.32
CA ILE A 127 10.30 -5.85 1.29
C ILE A 127 10.63 -4.36 1.12
N VAL A 128 11.10 -3.70 2.18
CA VAL A 128 11.41 -2.25 2.16
C VAL A 128 12.61 -1.89 1.29
N GLN A 129 13.53 -2.80 1.06
CA GLN A 129 14.64 -2.52 0.15
C GLN A 129 14.23 -2.49 -1.34
N ARG A 130 13.02 -2.97 -1.68
CA ARG A 130 12.57 -3.09 -3.07
C ARG A 130 11.17 -2.58 -3.37
N SER A 131 10.35 -2.27 -2.37
CA SER A 131 8.97 -1.83 -2.58
C SER A 131 8.76 -0.39 -2.18
N HIS A 132 8.09 0.34 -3.03
CA HIS A 132 7.80 1.76 -2.84
C HIS A 132 6.35 1.93 -2.45
N LEU A 133 6.16 2.57 -1.31
CA LEU A 133 4.84 2.95 -0.85
C LEU A 133 4.45 4.24 -1.57
N ALA A 134 3.55 4.14 -2.51
CA ALA A 134 2.88 5.31 -3.05
C ALA A 134 1.54 5.46 -2.32
N GLY A 135 1.44 6.43 -1.45
CA GLY A 135 0.19 6.75 -0.77
C GLY A 135 -0.61 7.78 -1.54
N TYR A 136 -1.88 7.52 -1.71
CA TYR A 136 -2.77 8.39 -2.46
C TYR A 136 -3.97 8.79 -1.65
N ASN A 137 -4.20 10.05 -1.63
CA ASN A 137 -5.40 10.74 -1.28
C ASN A 137 -5.55 11.21 0.15
N CYS A 138 -5.26 12.48 0.33
CA CYS A 138 -6.00 13.31 1.26
C CYS A 138 -6.68 14.45 0.49
N LEU A 139 -7.89 14.70 0.86
CA LEU A 139 -8.62 15.92 0.53
C LEU A 139 -7.85 17.16 0.91
#